data_6e11e5607075b1713e763535196e60f6
#
_entry.id   6e11e5607075b1713e763535196e60f6
#
_cell.length_a   1.000
_cell.length_b   1.000
_cell.length_c   1.000
_cell.angle_alpha   90.00
_cell.angle_beta   90.00
_cell.angle_gamma   90.00
#
_symmetry.space_group_name_H-M   'P 1'
#
loop_
_entity.id
_entity.type
_entity.pdbx_description
1 polymer ?
#
loop_
_entity_poly.entity_id
_entity_poly.type
_entity_poly.pdbx_seq_one_letter_code
_entity_poly.pdbx_strand_id
1 'polypeptide(L)'
;MSRAREFADLAGSADAGGITGRNLVVNGSFAISQRGASFSAPNGTYTLDRMRCAQANSADTISQQTFTAGQTDVPGSPKNFLRFAFGAATANRVLETRIEDVYTASGQSITLSFYAKASSAHTSSIELTQSFGSGGSSAVAFGTQNYDITTSFQRFEFTLSCPSISGKTVGAGSYLSAAFVRSLSAGPSINVDIALLQLEVGEQATPFEHRSDELNRCMRYFIQSSDDGDTSQFDGANVIFGWGASTHNATTSAASGFQFKNKMRAVPTVTLFHQDGTSGAIYKVHDGSKITGVSAANISNQGVLQLSKSTGFNQGIGYYCSYQADAEL
;
A
#
# COMPACT_ATOMS: atom_id res chain seq x y z
N MET A 1 25.42 10.43 -25.19
CA MET A 1 24.20 10.61 -26.02
C MET A 1 24.10 12.08 -26.42
N SER A 2 23.57 12.41 -27.59
CA SER A 2 23.45 13.83 -27.97
C SER A 2 22.21 14.44 -27.31
N ARG A 3 22.29 15.76 -26.97
CA ARG A 3 21.15 16.52 -26.44
C ARG A 3 19.88 16.41 -27.30
N ALA A 4 20.05 16.23 -28.61
CA ALA A 4 18.91 16.05 -29.53
C ALA A 4 18.15 14.74 -29.28
N ARG A 5 18.83 13.68 -28.87
CA ARG A 5 18.21 12.40 -28.50
C ARG A 5 17.48 12.50 -27.17
N GLU A 6 18.06 13.21 -26.20
CA GLU A 6 17.40 13.49 -24.91
C GLU A 6 16.12 14.31 -25.07
N PHE A 7 16.09 15.28 -26.01
CA PHE A 7 14.90 16.04 -26.34
C PHE A 7 13.86 15.20 -27.11
N ALA A 8 14.28 14.29 -27.97
CA ALA A 8 13.34 13.40 -28.66
C ALA A 8 12.71 12.39 -27.70
N ASP A 9 13.48 11.86 -26.76
CA ASP A 9 13.00 10.95 -25.70
C ASP A 9 12.04 11.70 -24.73
N LEU A 10 12.31 12.97 -24.44
CA LEU A 10 11.44 13.82 -23.64
C LEU A 10 10.12 14.15 -24.39
N ALA A 11 10.17 14.39 -25.70
CA ALA A 11 8.99 14.62 -26.53
C ALA A 11 8.12 13.35 -26.63
N GLY A 12 8.74 12.18 -26.79
CA GLY A 12 8.04 10.88 -26.79
C GLY A 12 7.36 10.58 -25.45
N SER A 13 7.97 10.97 -24.33
CA SER A 13 7.37 10.83 -23.00
C SER A 13 6.25 11.85 -22.73
N ALA A 14 6.29 13.02 -23.36
CA ALA A 14 5.20 14.02 -23.29
C ALA A 14 3.95 13.56 -24.07
N ASP A 15 4.12 12.88 -25.20
CA ASP A 15 3.02 12.26 -25.97
C ASP A 15 2.39 11.06 -25.24
N ALA A 16 3.15 10.37 -24.37
CA ALA A 16 2.67 9.20 -23.62
C ALA A 16 1.90 9.54 -22.32
N GLY A 17 1.51 10.80 -22.10
CA GLY A 17 0.69 11.18 -20.94
C GLY A 17 1.30 12.22 -20.00
N GLY A 18 2.36 12.88 -20.39
CA GLY A 18 2.95 14.03 -19.66
C GLY A 18 4.22 13.67 -18.88
N ILE A 19 4.94 14.73 -18.52
CA ILE A 19 6.21 14.65 -17.76
C ILE A 19 5.97 14.24 -16.29
N THR A 20 4.75 14.39 -15.80
CA THR A 20 4.35 14.08 -14.43
C THR A 20 3.19 13.08 -14.43
N GLY A 21 3.15 12.21 -13.44
CA GLY A 21 2.08 11.21 -13.31
C GLY A 21 2.36 9.90 -14.06
N ARG A 22 3.57 9.69 -14.53
CA ARG A 22 3.96 8.49 -15.27
C ARG A 22 3.96 7.26 -14.40
N ASN A 23 4.50 7.36 -13.18
CA ASN A 23 4.55 6.23 -12.28
C ASN A 23 3.16 5.87 -11.76
N LEU A 24 2.62 4.76 -12.21
CA LEU A 24 1.34 4.20 -11.78
C LEU A 24 1.43 3.59 -10.37
N VAL A 25 2.64 3.22 -9.93
CA VAL A 25 2.88 2.70 -8.58
C VAL A 25 2.79 3.84 -7.57
N VAL A 26 2.02 3.66 -6.53
CA VAL A 26 2.00 4.52 -5.35
C VAL A 26 3.01 3.97 -4.35
N ASN A 27 3.82 4.85 -3.74
CA ASN A 27 4.88 4.51 -2.80
C ASN A 27 6.03 3.67 -3.41
N GLY A 28 6.35 3.87 -4.67
CA GLY A 28 7.42 3.13 -5.34
C GLY A 28 8.83 3.42 -4.78
N SER A 29 9.00 4.50 -4.03
CA SER A 29 10.22 4.81 -3.25
C SER A 29 10.27 4.11 -1.89
N PHE A 30 9.20 3.43 -1.49
CA PHE A 30 9.05 2.76 -0.19
C PHE A 30 9.23 3.70 1.02
N ALA A 31 8.94 4.98 0.83
CA ALA A 31 9.13 6.01 1.85
C ALA A 31 8.04 5.99 2.93
N ILE A 32 6.84 5.51 2.59
CA ILE A 32 5.66 5.54 3.46
C ILE A 32 5.38 4.14 4.01
N SER A 33 5.22 4.04 5.32
CA SER A 33 4.87 2.79 6.00
C SER A 33 4.02 3.07 7.24
N GLN A 34 2.75 3.44 7.01
CA GLN A 34 1.81 3.81 8.07
C GLN A 34 1.49 2.64 9.02
N ARG A 35 1.56 1.39 8.52
CA ARG A 35 1.28 0.17 9.30
C ARG A 35 2.46 -0.29 10.16
N GLY A 36 3.59 0.43 10.13
CA GLY A 36 4.83 0.05 10.80
C GLY A 36 5.95 -0.35 9.83
N ALA A 37 7.17 -0.47 10.34
CA ALA A 37 8.37 -0.64 9.50
C ALA A 37 8.78 -2.11 9.27
N SER A 38 8.14 -3.08 9.97
CA SER A 38 8.52 -4.50 9.88
C SER A 38 7.32 -5.42 10.10
N PHE A 39 7.19 -6.44 9.26
CA PHE A 39 6.06 -7.36 9.19
C PHE A 39 6.55 -8.80 9.16
N SER A 40 6.16 -9.60 10.15
CA SER A 40 6.47 -11.04 10.22
C SER A 40 5.32 -11.86 9.66
N ALA A 41 5.66 -12.95 8.94
CA ALA A 41 4.69 -13.87 8.34
C ALA A 41 3.57 -13.15 7.53
N PRO A 42 3.90 -12.24 6.60
CA PRO A 42 2.96 -11.27 6.03
C PRO A 42 2.05 -11.87 4.94
N ASN A 43 1.79 -13.17 4.95
CA ASN A 43 1.03 -13.86 3.90
C ASN A 43 -0.38 -13.27 3.71
N GLY A 44 -0.69 -12.88 2.48
CA GLY A 44 -2.00 -12.33 2.11
C GLY A 44 -2.25 -10.89 2.57
N THR A 45 -1.26 -10.19 3.18
CA THR A 45 -1.45 -8.88 3.82
C THR A 45 -0.77 -7.73 3.07
N TYR A 46 -1.27 -6.52 3.29
CA TYR A 46 -0.53 -5.29 2.98
C TYR A 46 0.50 -5.01 4.07
N THR A 47 1.70 -4.61 3.65
CA THR A 47 2.85 -4.32 4.51
C THR A 47 3.19 -2.82 4.45
N LEU A 48 4.31 -2.41 3.84
CA LEU A 48 4.51 -1.01 3.51
C LEU A 48 3.32 -0.55 2.65
N ASP A 49 2.97 0.72 2.75
CA ASP A 49 1.81 1.24 2.02
C ASP A 49 1.83 0.84 0.55
N ARG A 50 0.71 0.30 0.09
CA ARG A 50 0.49 -0.21 -1.27
C ARG A 50 1.28 -1.47 -1.66
N MET A 51 2.16 -1.99 -0.80
CA MET A 51 2.91 -3.22 -1.05
C MET A 51 2.22 -4.40 -0.39
N ARG A 52 1.73 -5.33 -1.20
CA ARG A 52 1.01 -6.52 -0.75
C ARG A 52 1.89 -7.75 -0.85
N CYS A 53 2.05 -8.46 0.24
CA CYS A 53 2.64 -9.79 0.22
C CYS A 53 1.53 -10.80 -0.13
N ALA A 54 1.43 -11.17 -1.40
CA ALA A 54 0.40 -12.10 -1.86
C ALA A 54 0.65 -13.53 -1.37
N GLN A 55 1.92 -13.92 -1.26
CA GLN A 55 2.35 -15.21 -0.74
C GLN A 55 3.63 -15.07 0.07
N ALA A 56 3.67 -15.65 1.25
CA ALA A 56 4.84 -15.75 2.12
C ALA A 56 4.75 -16.98 3.04
N ASN A 57 5.89 -17.33 3.61
CA ASN A 57 6.01 -18.32 4.65
C ASN A 57 5.96 -17.67 6.05
N SER A 58 5.71 -18.46 7.08
CA SER A 58 5.72 -18.02 8.48
C SER A 58 7.08 -17.49 8.97
N ALA A 59 8.17 -17.90 8.34
CA ALA A 59 9.53 -17.41 8.64
C ALA A 59 9.96 -16.21 7.80
N ASP A 60 9.13 -15.75 6.86
CA ASP A 60 9.44 -14.62 6.00
C ASP A 60 9.13 -13.29 6.71
N THR A 61 9.89 -12.25 6.39
CA THR A 61 9.64 -10.89 6.88
C THR A 61 9.73 -9.89 5.74
N ILE A 62 8.90 -8.84 5.80
CA ILE A 62 9.02 -7.66 4.95
C ILE A 62 9.30 -6.47 5.84
N SER A 63 10.26 -5.62 5.45
CA SER A 63 10.60 -4.43 6.22
C SER A 63 11.00 -3.26 5.34
N GLN A 64 10.72 -2.06 5.83
CA GLN A 64 11.32 -0.83 5.32
C GLN A 64 12.75 -0.73 5.85
N GLN A 65 13.69 -0.45 4.97
CA GLN A 65 15.09 -0.25 5.29
C GLN A 65 15.53 1.15 4.87
N THR A 66 16.57 1.67 5.50
CA THR A 66 17.12 2.99 5.18
C THR A 66 18.49 2.82 4.52
N PHE A 67 18.71 3.54 3.43
CA PHE A 67 20.04 3.65 2.83
C PHE A 67 20.97 4.49 3.71
N THR A 68 22.26 4.18 3.65
CA THR A 68 23.28 5.08 4.19
C THR A 68 23.28 6.39 3.43
N ALA A 69 23.30 7.52 4.12
CA ALA A 69 23.34 8.84 3.48
C ALA A 69 24.58 8.95 2.56
N GLY A 70 24.34 9.46 1.34
CA GLY A 70 25.40 9.62 0.34
C GLY A 70 25.77 8.32 -0.42
N GLN A 71 24.97 7.26 -0.30
CA GLN A 71 25.16 6.05 -1.11
C GLN A 71 25.07 6.37 -2.61
N THR A 72 25.79 5.59 -3.43
CA THR A 72 25.85 5.71 -4.90
C THR A 72 25.37 4.46 -5.63
N ASP A 73 24.95 3.44 -4.89
CA ASP A 73 24.51 2.15 -5.45
C ASP A 73 23.20 2.27 -6.26
N VAL A 74 22.33 3.18 -5.82
CA VAL A 74 21.05 3.49 -6.49
C VAL A 74 21.02 4.99 -6.81
N PRO A 75 20.81 5.38 -8.08
CA PRO A 75 20.75 6.79 -8.49
C PRO A 75 19.63 7.56 -7.78
N GLY A 76 19.78 8.90 -7.69
CA GLY A 76 18.78 9.78 -7.09
C GLY A 76 18.81 9.76 -5.56
N SER A 77 19.74 9.06 -4.93
CA SER A 77 19.94 9.00 -3.47
C SER A 77 18.63 8.74 -2.69
N PRO A 78 17.88 7.66 -3.00
CA PRO A 78 16.66 7.35 -2.27
C PRO A 78 16.97 7.15 -0.78
N LYS A 79 16.02 7.51 0.08
CA LYS A 79 16.15 7.33 1.52
C LYS A 79 15.89 5.90 1.94
N ASN A 80 14.90 5.25 1.33
CA ASN A 80 14.40 3.95 1.76
C ASN A 80 14.43 2.91 0.63
N PHE A 81 14.43 1.65 1.04
CA PHE A 81 14.18 0.49 0.19
C PHE A 81 13.35 -0.55 0.95
N LEU A 82 12.71 -1.45 0.21
CA LEU A 82 11.98 -2.57 0.79
C LEU A 82 12.91 -3.78 0.85
N ARG A 83 12.93 -4.49 1.98
CA ARG A 83 13.57 -5.80 2.12
C ARG A 83 12.52 -6.88 2.29
N PHE A 84 12.58 -7.88 1.44
CA PHE A 84 11.88 -9.13 1.63
C PHE A 84 12.91 -10.19 2.06
N ALA A 85 12.92 -10.54 3.35
CA ALA A 85 13.78 -11.56 3.89
C ALA A 85 13.04 -12.90 3.85
N PHE A 86 13.57 -13.82 3.06
CA PHE A 86 13.06 -15.20 2.96
C PHE A 86 13.65 -16.04 4.09
N GLY A 87 12.79 -16.67 4.87
CA GLY A 87 13.18 -17.78 5.73
C GLY A 87 13.44 -19.06 4.91
N ALA A 88 14.16 -20.01 5.47
CA ALA A 88 14.34 -21.30 4.82
C ALA A 88 13.02 -22.07 4.76
N ALA A 89 12.45 -22.29 3.58
CA ALA A 89 11.22 -23.03 3.39
C ALA A 89 10.88 -23.31 1.93
N THR A 90 9.90 -24.19 1.73
CA THR A 90 9.42 -24.68 0.43
C THR A 90 8.16 -23.93 -0.06
N ALA A 91 7.97 -22.68 0.32
CA ALA A 91 6.78 -21.92 -0.05
C ALA A 91 7.05 -20.94 -1.18
N ASN A 92 6.02 -20.68 -1.97
CA ASN A 92 6.03 -19.58 -2.92
C ASN A 92 6.07 -18.24 -2.18
N ARG A 93 6.76 -17.27 -2.77
CA ARG A 93 6.85 -15.89 -2.28
C ARG A 93 6.48 -14.95 -3.39
N VAL A 94 5.49 -14.11 -3.15
CA VAL A 94 5.01 -13.14 -4.13
C VAL A 94 4.77 -11.81 -3.45
N LEU A 95 5.51 -10.80 -3.89
CA LEU A 95 5.34 -9.41 -3.48
C LEU A 95 4.85 -8.60 -4.68
N GLU A 96 3.73 -7.95 -4.52
CA GLU A 96 3.01 -7.22 -5.57
C GLU A 96 2.59 -5.83 -5.13
N THR A 97 2.33 -4.96 -6.09
CA THR A 97 1.52 -3.76 -5.92
C THR A 97 0.30 -3.84 -6.82
N ARG A 98 -0.80 -3.21 -6.42
CA ARG A 98 -2.06 -3.18 -7.19
C ARG A 98 -2.37 -1.77 -7.63
N ILE A 99 -2.50 -1.59 -8.92
CA ILE A 99 -2.91 -0.34 -9.56
C ILE A 99 -4.43 -0.37 -9.73
N GLU A 100 -5.10 0.70 -9.31
CA GLU A 100 -6.55 0.81 -9.40
C GLU A 100 -7.00 0.76 -10.84
N ASP A 101 -7.93 -0.14 -11.11
CA ASP A 101 -8.63 -0.35 -12.35
C ASP A 101 -7.81 -0.99 -13.50
N VAL A 102 -8.44 -1.99 -14.17
CA VAL A 102 -7.87 -2.67 -15.36
C VAL A 102 -7.87 -1.80 -16.62
N TYR A 103 -8.64 -0.69 -16.64
CA TYR A 103 -8.66 0.24 -17.78
C TYR A 103 -7.35 1.00 -17.94
N THR A 104 -6.62 1.23 -16.86
CA THR A 104 -5.45 2.14 -16.78
C THR A 104 -4.38 1.88 -17.85
N ALA A 105 -4.14 0.62 -18.21
CA ALA A 105 -3.09 0.25 -19.17
C ALA A 105 -3.57 -0.71 -20.27
N SER A 106 -4.89 -0.89 -20.39
CA SER A 106 -5.49 -1.86 -21.32
C SER A 106 -5.07 -1.62 -22.76
N GLY A 107 -4.54 -2.66 -23.40
CA GLY A 107 -4.15 -2.64 -24.81
C GLY A 107 -2.90 -1.81 -25.11
N GLN A 108 -2.14 -1.38 -24.11
CA GLN A 108 -0.96 -0.54 -24.24
C GLN A 108 0.32 -1.30 -23.89
N SER A 109 1.46 -0.82 -24.40
CA SER A 109 2.76 -1.21 -23.87
C SER A 109 2.97 -0.56 -22.53
N ILE A 110 3.50 -1.31 -21.56
CA ILE A 110 3.84 -0.85 -20.22
C ILE A 110 5.25 -1.29 -19.87
N THR A 111 5.95 -0.49 -19.09
CA THR A 111 7.31 -0.79 -18.64
C THR A 111 7.37 -0.79 -17.12
N LEU A 112 7.79 -1.93 -16.55
CA LEU A 112 8.08 -2.08 -15.13
C LEU A 112 9.59 -1.91 -14.94
N SER A 113 10.00 -1.05 -14.01
CA SER A 113 11.42 -0.87 -13.67
C SER A 113 11.63 -0.74 -12.17
N PHE A 114 12.77 -1.24 -11.68
CA PHE A 114 13.19 -1.14 -10.30
C PHE A 114 14.68 -1.45 -10.15
N TYR A 115 15.25 -1.15 -9.00
CA TYR A 115 16.57 -1.62 -8.60
C TYR A 115 16.44 -2.78 -7.63
N ALA A 116 17.26 -3.82 -7.80
CA ALA A 116 17.25 -4.95 -6.88
C ALA A 116 18.68 -5.45 -6.59
N LYS A 117 18.86 -5.96 -5.36
CA LYS A 117 20.02 -6.79 -4.95
C LYS A 117 19.54 -7.91 -4.03
N ALA A 118 20.36 -8.93 -3.85
CA ALA A 118 20.09 -9.99 -2.89
C ALA A 118 21.33 -10.29 -2.03
N SER A 119 21.16 -10.93 -0.88
CA SER A 119 22.30 -11.32 -0.02
C SER A 119 23.18 -12.42 -0.63
N SER A 120 22.66 -13.17 -1.58
CA SER A 120 23.38 -14.11 -2.47
C SER A 120 22.70 -14.14 -3.82
N ALA A 121 23.35 -14.64 -4.87
CA ALA A 121 22.75 -14.75 -6.20
C ALA A 121 21.41 -15.50 -6.15
N HIS A 122 20.39 -14.94 -6.77
CA HIS A 122 19.02 -15.45 -6.72
C HIS A 122 18.28 -15.14 -8.03
N THR A 123 17.51 -16.11 -8.53
CA THR A 123 16.61 -15.89 -9.65
C THR A 123 15.21 -15.63 -9.12
N SER A 124 14.62 -14.54 -9.53
CA SER A 124 13.22 -14.18 -9.27
C SER A 124 12.49 -13.98 -10.59
N SER A 125 11.22 -13.70 -10.55
CA SER A 125 10.44 -13.34 -11.74
C SER A 125 9.50 -12.19 -11.45
N ILE A 126 9.09 -11.51 -12.52
CA ILE A 126 7.94 -10.61 -12.54
C ILE A 126 6.73 -11.34 -13.12
N GLU A 127 5.53 -10.88 -12.81
CA GLU A 127 4.28 -11.26 -13.47
C GLU A 127 3.25 -10.17 -13.25
N LEU A 128 2.53 -9.79 -14.30
CA LEU A 128 1.42 -8.86 -14.19
C LEU A 128 0.10 -9.62 -14.38
N THR A 129 -0.95 -9.15 -13.69
CA THR A 129 -2.27 -9.78 -13.76
C THR A 129 -3.37 -8.74 -13.82
N GLN A 130 -4.21 -8.80 -14.84
CA GLN A 130 -5.49 -8.07 -14.88
C GLN A 130 -6.51 -8.84 -14.04
N SER A 131 -6.96 -8.27 -12.93
CA SER A 131 -8.07 -8.77 -12.12
C SER A 131 -9.33 -7.96 -12.43
N PHE A 132 -10.37 -8.63 -12.93
CA PHE A 132 -11.60 -7.96 -13.35
C PHE A 132 -12.59 -7.71 -12.20
N GLY A 133 -12.20 -7.99 -10.97
CA GLY A 133 -13.01 -7.70 -9.79
C GLY A 133 -14.19 -8.65 -9.58
N SER A 134 -15.00 -8.33 -8.57
CA SER A 134 -16.16 -9.14 -8.21
C SER A 134 -17.26 -9.05 -9.28
N GLY A 135 -17.72 -10.20 -9.78
CA GLY A 135 -18.68 -10.28 -10.89
C GLY A 135 -18.06 -10.03 -12.28
N GLY A 136 -16.75 -9.85 -12.36
CA GLY A 136 -16.03 -9.67 -13.62
C GLY A 136 -15.60 -10.98 -14.26
N SER A 137 -14.93 -10.86 -15.42
CA SER A 137 -14.31 -11.97 -16.14
C SER A 137 -13.17 -12.58 -15.30
N SER A 138 -12.74 -13.80 -15.66
CA SER A 138 -11.57 -14.44 -15.04
C SER A 138 -10.32 -13.60 -15.22
N ALA A 139 -9.45 -13.59 -14.23
CA ALA A 139 -8.18 -12.87 -14.25
C ALA A 139 -7.29 -13.34 -15.40
N VAL A 140 -6.48 -12.43 -15.94
CA VAL A 140 -5.54 -12.70 -17.03
C VAL A 140 -4.13 -12.35 -16.57
N ALA A 141 -3.29 -13.37 -16.36
CA ALA A 141 -1.87 -13.19 -16.11
C ALA A 141 -1.10 -13.03 -17.41
N PHE A 142 -0.09 -12.18 -17.44
CA PHE A 142 0.75 -11.92 -18.61
C PHE A 142 2.14 -11.42 -18.22
N GLY A 143 3.06 -11.47 -19.16
CA GLY A 143 4.37 -10.84 -19.05
C GLY A 143 5.30 -11.48 -18.01
N THR A 144 5.15 -12.79 -17.72
CA THR A 144 6.08 -13.49 -16.81
C THR A 144 7.48 -13.50 -17.41
N GLN A 145 8.45 -12.93 -16.70
CA GLN A 145 9.87 -12.92 -17.08
C GLN A 145 10.76 -13.15 -15.86
N ASN A 146 11.79 -13.98 -16.02
CA ASN A 146 12.79 -14.23 -14.99
C ASN A 146 13.88 -13.16 -15.03
N TYR A 147 14.49 -12.89 -13.87
CA TYR A 147 15.67 -12.05 -13.75
C TYR A 147 16.59 -12.54 -12.63
N ASP A 148 17.89 -12.39 -12.86
CA ASP A 148 18.93 -12.85 -11.94
C ASP A 148 19.45 -11.68 -11.11
N ILE A 149 19.27 -11.79 -9.80
CA ILE A 149 19.66 -10.77 -8.81
C ILE A 149 21.03 -11.11 -8.27
N THR A 150 21.94 -10.14 -8.29
CA THR A 150 23.28 -10.27 -7.70
C THR A 150 23.34 -9.64 -6.31
N THR A 151 24.54 -9.62 -5.72
CA THR A 151 24.78 -8.99 -4.41
C THR A 151 24.94 -7.47 -4.46
N SER A 152 24.93 -6.88 -5.65
CA SER A 152 24.96 -5.44 -5.86
C SER A 152 23.67 -4.96 -6.47
N PHE A 153 23.21 -3.75 -6.16
CA PHE A 153 22.03 -3.18 -6.80
C PHE A 153 22.23 -3.05 -8.31
N GLN A 154 21.27 -3.59 -9.05
CA GLN A 154 21.18 -3.50 -10.50
C GLN A 154 19.79 -2.98 -10.88
N ARG A 155 19.69 -2.23 -11.98
CA ARG A 155 18.41 -1.83 -12.56
C ARG A 155 17.87 -2.94 -13.44
N PHE A 156 16.60 -3.24 -13.24
CA PHE A 156 15.83 -4.17 -14.08
C PHE A 156 14.73 -3.40 -14.78
N GLU A 157 14.49 -3.75 -16.04
CA GLU A 157 13.50 -3.11 -16.92
C GLU A 157 12.79 -4.19 -17.74
N PHE A 158 11.45 -4.15 -17.75
CA PHE A 158 10.61 -5.13 -18.44
C PHE A 158 9.52 -4.41 -19.19
N THR A 159 9.59 -4.44 -20.53
CA THR A 159 8.53 -3.91 -21.38
C THR A 159 7.59 -5.03 -21.78
N LEU A 160 6.29 -4.82 -21.55
CA LEU A 160 5.24 -5.82 -21.67
C LEU A 160 4.05 -5.25 -22.44
N SER A 161 3.39 -6.08 -23.24
CA SER A 161 2.11 -5.73 -23.86
C SER A 161 0.97 -6.09 -22.90
N CYS A 162 0.28 -5.08 -22.36
CA CYS A 162 -0.89 -5.30 -21.54
C CYS A 162 -2.08 -5.73 -22.42
N PRO A 163 -2.72 -6.87 -22.14
CA PRO A 163 -3.82 -7.36 -22.97
C PRO A 163 -4.99 -6.37 -23.01
N SER A 164 -5.69 -6.32 -24.15
CA SER A 164 -6.94 -5.57 -24.28
C SER A 164 -8.04 -6.19 -23.40
N ILE A 165 -8.85 -5.34 -22.79
CA ILE A 165 -10.05 -5.74 -22.05
C ILE A 165 -11.30 -5.84 -22.93
N SER A 166 -11.16 -5.71 -24.26
CA SER A 166 -12.26 -5.88 -25.20
C SER A 166 -12.94 -7.25 -25.00
N GLY A 167 -14.26 -7.25 -24.90
CA GLY A 167 -15.05 -8.45 -24.65
C GLY A 167 -15.00 -8.99 -23.22
N LYS A 168 -14.38 -8.26 -22.28
CA LYS A 168 -14.37 -8.62 -20.85
C LYS A 168 -15.46 -7.88 -20.09
N THR A 169 -15.98 -8.53 -19.05
CA THR A 169 -16.83 -7.90 -18.05
C THR A 169 -15.96 -7.38 -16.92
N VAL A 170 -16.04 -6.10 -16.62
CA VAL A 170 -15.32 -5.47 -15.50
C VAL A 170 -16.27 -5.33 -14.33
N GLY A 171 -15.96 -5.99 -13.22
CA GLY A 171 -16.71 -5.98 -11.99
C GLY A 171 -16.13 -4.98 -10.96
N ALA A 172 -16.74 -4.95 -9.78
CA ALA A 172 -16.32 -4.03 -8.72
C ALA A 172 -14.94 -4.38 -8.16
N GLY A 173 -14.11 -3.35 -7.95
CA GLY A 173 -12.78 -3.51 -7.40
C GLY A 173 -11.77 -4.17 -8.35
N SER A 174 -11.89 -3.93 -9.67
CA SER A 174 -10.90 -4.38 -10.65
C SER A 174 -9.56 -3.69 -10.43
N TYR A 175 -8.46 -4.37 -10.77
CA TYR A 175 -7.10 -3.84 -10.63
C TYR A 175 -6.11 -4.51 -11.58
N LEU A 176 -5.02 -3.83 -11.84
CA LEU A 176 -3.81 -4.40 -12.42
C LEU A 176 -2.83 -4.71 -11.29
N SER A 177 -2.49 -6.00 -11.09
CA SER A 177 -1.43 -6.40 -10.18
C SER A 177 -0.09 -6.44 -10.92
N ALA A 178 0.96 -5.94 -10.27
CA ALA A 178 2.34 -6.08 -10.71
C ALA A 178 3.14 -6.78 -9.60
N ALA A 179 3.37 -8.08 -9.76
CA ALA A 179 4.29 -8.85 -8.94
C ALA A 179 5.72 -8.56 -9.42
N PHE A 180 6.55 -8.04 -8.55
CA PHE A 180 7.93 -7.64 -8.85
C PHE A 180 8.98 -8.49 -8.11
N VAL A 181 8.59 -9.27 -7.11
CA VAL A 181 9.35 -10.37 -6.53
C VAL A 181 8.46 -11.60 -6.51
N ARG A 182 8.83 -12.60 -7.28
CA ARG A 182 8.09 -13.84 -7.41
C ARG A 182 9.08 -15.01 -7.43
N SER A 183 9.26 -15.67 -6.30
CA SER A 183 10.08 -16.86 -6.14
C SER A 183 9.19 -18.05 -5.87
N LEU A 184 9.16 -19.00 -6.80
CA LEU A 184 8.26 -20.17 -6.77
C LEU A 184 8.97 -21.46 -6.38
N SER A 185 10.19 -21.39 -5.86
CA SER A 185 10.98 -22.56 -5.48
C SER A 185 11.46 -22.47 -4.04
N ALA A 186 11.69 -23.64 -3.45
CA ALA A 186 12.40 -23.78 -2.20
C ALA A 186 13.82 -23.19 -2.33
N GLY A 187 14.30 -22.56 -1.28
CA GLY A 187 15.64 -22.01 -1.27
C GLY A 187 16.17 -21.73 0.13
N PRO A 188 17.45 -21.44 0.27
CA PRO A 188 18.03 -20.99 1.53
C PRO A 188 17.43 -19.65 1.95
N SER A 189 17.71 -19.27 3.20
CA SER A 189 17.40 -17.91 3.67
C SER A 189 18.16 -16.89 2.85
N ILE A 190 17.45 -15.87 2.34
CA ILE A 190 18.00 -14.83 1.49
C ILE A 190 17.24 -13.53 1.70
N ASN A 191 17.94 -12.39 1.66
CA ASN A 191 17.32 -11.09 1.63
C ASN A 191 17.29 -10.58 0.19
N VAL A 192 16.11 -10.17 -0.27
CA VAL A 192 15.91 -9.46 -1.54
C VAL A 192 15.54 -8.02 -1.22
N ASP A 193 16.37 -7.10 -1.67
CA ASP A 193 16.21 -5.65 -1.46
C ASP A 193 15.75 -5.01 -2.77
N ILE A 194 14.68 -4.21 -2.72
CA ILE A 194 14.07 -3.53 -3.88
C ILE A 194 14.02 -2.03 -3.62
N ALA A 195 14.40 -1.23 -4.61
CA ALA A 195 14.33 0.22 -4.56
C ALA A 195 13.75 0.81 -5.86
N LEU A 196 13.11 1.98 -5.75
CA LEU A 196 12.61 2.80 -6.87
C LEU A 196 11.74 2.01 -7.86
N LEU A 197 10.66 1.40 -7.37
CA LEU A 197 9.70 0.66 -8.18
C LEU A 197 8.83 1.61 -9.00
N GLN A 198 8.82 1.43 -10.32
CA GLN A 198 8.04 2.22 -11.25
C GLN A 198 7.36 1.34 -12.30
N LEU A 199 6.08 1.57 -12.53
CA LEU A 199 5.32 1.04 -13.65
C LEU A 199 4.76 2.21 -14.44
N GLU A 200 5.02 2.25 -15.73
CA GLU A 200 4.63 3.36 -16.61
C GLU A 200 4.08 2.86 -17.94
N VAL A 201 3.19 3.64 -18.55
CA VAL A 201 2.75 3.38 -19.92
C VAL A 201 3.85 3.84 -20.87
N GLY A 202 4.22 2.98 -21.81
CA GLY A 202 5.28 3.22 -22.78
C GLY A 202 6.21 2.03 -22.94
N GLU A 203 7.10 2.13 -23.91
CA GLU A 203 8.03 1.05 -24.29
C GLU A 203 9.43 1.19 -23.68
N GLN A 204 9.67 2.28 -22.95
CA GLN A 204 10.99 2.57 -22.36
C GLN A 204 10.84 2.95 -20.89
N ALA A 205 11.78 2.45 -20.07
CA ALA A 205 11.88 2.84 -18.69
C ALA A 205 12.51 4.23 -18.56
N THR A 206 11.77 5.16 -17.96
CA THR A 206 12.27 6.50 -17.66
C THR A 206 12.98 6.55 -16.29
N PRO A 207 13.70 7.63 -15.95
CA PRO A 207 14.17 7.84 -14.58
C PRO A 207 13.02 7.82 -13.59
N PHE A 208 13.27 7.34 -12.38
CA PHE A 208 12.24 7.24 -11.35
C PHE A 208 11.58 8.60 -11.07
N GLU A 209 10.25 8.60 -11.07
CA GLU A 209 9.46 9.79 -10.77
C GLU A 209 9.25 9.95 -9.27
N HIS A 210 9.95 10.93 -8.68
CA HIS A 210 9.72 11.32 -7.30
C HIS A 210 8.49 12.20 -7.16
N ARG A 211 7.66 11.91 -6.14
CA ARG A 211 6.44 12.67 -5.87
C ARG A 211 6.45 13.19 -4.43
N SER A 212 6.10 14.45 -4.26
CA SER A 212 5.98 15.08 -2.94
C SER A 212 4.66 14.78 -2.23
N ASP A 213 3.64 14.33 -2.96
CA ASP A 213 2.29 14.03 -2.47
C ASP A 213 2.06 12.54 -2.14
N GLU A 214 3.13 11.74 -2.06
CA GLU A 214 3.05 10.29 -1.94
C GLU A 214 2.24 9.84 -0.71
N LEU A 215 2.37 10.51 0.43
CA LEU A 215 1.58 10.21 1.62
C LEU A 215 0.08 10.39 1.36
N ASN A 216 -0.32 11.48 0.70
CA ASN A 216 -1.72 11.74 0.37
C ASN A 216 -2.29 10.66 -0.58
N ARG A 217 -1.46 10.17 -1.50
CA ARG A 217 -1.82 9.07 -2.41
C ARG A 217 -1.97 7.75 -1.65
N CYS A 218 -1.11 7.46 -0.66
CA CYS A 218 -1.23 6.32 0.24
C CYS A 218 -2.51 6.39 1.08
N MET A 219 -2.83 7.58 1.63
CA MET A 219 -4.02 7.80 2.43
C MET A 219 -5.35 7.57 1.68
N ARG A 220 -5.34 7.58 0.35
CA ARG A 220 -6.49 7.16 -0.45
C ARG A 220 -6.89 5.70 -0.20
N TYR A 221 -5.95 4.87 0.23
CA TYR A 221 -6.11 3.43 0.43
C TYR A 221 -6.06 3.01 1.90
N PHE A 222 -5.20 3.64 2.67
CA PHE A 222 -5.05 3.36 4.09
C PHE A 222 -4.75 4.65 4.86
N ILE A 223 -5.48 4.86 5.94
CA ILE A 223 -5.25 5.97 6.86
C ILE A 223 -5.10 5.39 8.26
N GLN A 224 -4.06 5.83 8.96
CA GLN A 224 -3.90 5.64 10.39
C GLN A 224 -3.89 7.00 11.08
N SER A 225 -4.52 7.10 12.23
CA SER A 225 -4.61 8.37 12.98
C SER A 225 -3.30 8.74 13.66
N SER A 226 -2.42 7.77 13.97
CA SER A 226 -1.06 7.97 14.48
C SER A 226 -0.04 7.91 13.34
N ASP A 227 1.00 8.73 13.38
CA ASP A 227 1.93 8.91 12.26
C ASP A 227 3.04 7.84 12.18
N ASP A 228 3.20 7.00 13.21
CA ASP A 228 4.35 6.09 13.41
C ASP A 228 4.02 4.59 13.37
N GLY A 229 2.81 4.23 12.99
CA GLY A 229 2.35 2.83 12.99
C GLY A 229 1.94 2.33 14.39
N ASP A 230 2.09 3.12 15.42
CA ASP A 230 1.70 2.78 16.79
C ASP A 230 0.23 3.13 17.05
N THR A 231 -0.63 2.13 17.10
CA THR A 231 -2.05 2.30 17.44
C THR A 231 -2.28 2.61 18.91
N SER A 232 -1.25 2.48 19.75
CA SER A 232 -1.32 2.74 21.20
C SER A 232 -1.04 4.20 21.56
N GLN A 233 -0.62 5.05 20.60
CA GLN A 233 -0.34 6.44 20.89
C GLN A 233 -1.50 7.36 20.50
N PHE A 234 -1.98 8.12 21.46
CA PHE A 234 -2.68 9.37 21.23
C PHE A 234 -1.65 10.49 21.11
N ASP A 235 -1.08 10.64 19.95
CA ASP A 235 -0.38 11.89 19.67
C ASP A 235 -1.43 13.00 19.70
N GLY A 236 -1.20 14.09 20.44
CA GLY A 236 -2.21 15.09 20.83
C GLY A 236 -3.01 15.76 19.69
N ALA A 237 -2.82 15.31 18.46
CA ALA A 237 -3.61 15.66 17.28
C ALA A 237 -4.69 14.61 16.91
N ASN A 238 -4.80 13.48 17.62
CA ASN A 238 -5.58 12.34 17.20
C ASN A 238 -6.99 12.33 17.83
N VAL A 239 -7.92 12.75 17.03
CA VAL A 239 -9.35 12.51 17.07
C VAL A 239 -10.03 12.89 18.39
N ILE A 240 -10.28 14.17 18.53
CA ILE A 240 -11.23 14.68 19.52
C ILE A 240 -12.64 14.41 18.99
N PHE A 241 -13.35 13.46 19.60
CA PHE A 241 -14.78 13.37 19.40
C PHE A 241 -15.45 14.49 20.18
N GLY A 242 -15.99 15.44 19.43
CA GLY A 242 -16.71 16.55 20.00
C GLY A 242 -17.88 16.10 20.86
N TRP A 243 -18.11 16.80 21.89
CA TRP A 243 -19.23 16.98 22.81
C TRP A 243 -20.56 16.41 22.31
N GLY A 244 -21.07 15.43 23.01
CA GLY A 244 -22.46 15.05 22.96
C GLY A 244 -22.74 13.60 22.55
N ALA A 245 -22.59 12.69 23.50
CA ALA A 245 -23.38 11.46 23.42
C ALA A 245 -24.84 11.82 23.57
N SER A 246 -25.62 11.74 22.47
CA SER A 246 -27.06 11.80 22.59
C SER A 246 -27.58 10.41 22.94
N THR A 247 -28.16 10.23 24.11
CA THR A 247 -28.92 9.04 24.43
C THR A 247 -30.21 9.04 23.60
N HIS A 248 -30.14 8.39 22.45
CA HIS A 248 -31.35 8.07 21.68
C HIS A 248 -31.68 6.61 21.96
N ASN A 249 -32.63 6.44 22.87
CA ASN A 249 -33.21 5.16 23.26
C ASN A 249 -32.33 4.21 24.11
N ALA A 250 -32.90 3.50 25.05
CA ALA A 250 -32.24 2.71 26.10
C ALA A 250 -31.42 1.50 25.64
N THR A 251 -31.26 1.28 24.33
CA THR A 251 -30.62 0.08 23.76
C THR A 251 -29.38 0.36 22.92
N THR A 252 -29.13 1.58 22.45
CA THR A 252 -27.94 1.95 21.70
C THR A 252 -27.53 3.37 22.02
N SER A 253 -26.28 3.57 22.44
CA SER A 253 -25.68 4.89 22.60
C SER A 253 -24.75 5.20 21.43
N ALA A 254 -24.81 6.44 20.96
CA ALA A 254 -23.98 6.92 19.87
C ALA A 254 -23.18 8.16 20.29
N ALA A 255 -21.95 8.26 19.84
CA ALA A 255 -21.11 9.46 19.94
C ALA A 255 -20.87 10.04 18.55
N SER A 256 -20.44 11.29 18.47
CA SER A 256 -20.09 11.95 17.20
C SER A 256 -19.04 11.16 16.43
N GLY A 257 -19.10 11.23 15.11
CA GLY A 257 -18.09 10.67 14.24
C GLY A 257 -16.95 11.63 13.92
N PHE A 258 -16.14 11.29 12.94
CA PHE A 258 -14.99 12.05 12.49
C PHE A 258 -14.80 11.98 10.97
N GLN A 259 -14.08 12.94 10.42
CA GLN A 259 -13.71 12.94 9.00
C GLN A 259 -12.31 12.38 8.80
N PHE A 260 -12.10 11.70 7.70
CA PHE A 260 -10.77 11.28 7.29
C PHE A 260 -9.96 12.47 6.77
N LYS A 261 -8.63 12.44 6.97
CA LYS A 261 -7.71 13.47 6.45
C LYS A 261 -7.79 13.57 4.92
N ASN A 262 -8.07 12.46 4.24
CA ASN A 262 -8.24 12.37 2.78
C ASN A 262 -9.47 11.55 2.43
N LYS A 263 -10.08 11.86 1.27
CA LYS A 263 -11.12 11.02 0.69
C LYS A 263 -10.53 9.67 0.26
N MET A 264 -11.06 8.60 0.80
CA MET A 264 -10.64 7.24 0.46
C MET A 264 -11.23 6.77 -0.88
N ARG A 265 -10.61 5.78 -1.53
CA ARG A 265 -11.06 5.26 -2.83
C ARG A 265 -12.42 4.57 -2.76
N ALA A 266 -12.71 3.92 -1.65
CA ALA A 266 -13.97 3.21 -1.38
C ALA A 266 -14.37 3.43 0.08
N VAL A 267 -15.53 2.97 0.48
CA VAL A 267 -15.93 2.92 1.89
C VAL A 267 -14.99 1.95 2.61
N PRO A 268 -14.21 2.42 3.60
CA PRO A 268 -13.20 1.59 4.26
C PRO A 268 -13.79 0.70 5.34
N THR A 269 -13.03 -0.33 5.70
CA THR A 269 -13.16 -0.97 7.02
C THR A 269 -12.50 -0.08 8.06
N VAL A 270 -13.21 0.27 9.13
CA VAL A 270 -12.67 1.13 10.20
C VAL A 270 -12.52 0.32 11.47
N THR A 271 -11.30 0.31 12.00
CA THR A 271 -10.98 -0.27 13.31
C THR A 271 -10.60 0.85 14.28
N LEU A 272 -11.22 0.85 15.45
CA LEU A 272 -10.96 1.81 16.53
C LEU A 272 -10.00 1.18 17.54
N PHE A 273 -9.14 1.98 18.15
CA PHE A 273 -8.20 1.52 19.14
C PHE A 273 -8.20 2.44 20.38
N HIS A 274 -8.12 1.83 21.54
CA HIS A 274 -7.79 2.49 22.81
C HIS A 274 -6.29 2.79 22.86
N GLN A 275 -5.85 3.73 23.72
CA GLN A 275 -4.45 4.11 23.91
C GLN A 275 -3.50 2.95 24.29
N ASP A 276 -3.99 1.81 24.72
CA ASP A 276 -3.18 0.60 25.00
C ASP A 276 -3.14 -0.37 23.80
N GLY A 277 -3.60 0.05 22.62
CA GLY A 277 -3.67 -0.76 21.40
C GLY A 277 -4.84 -1.75 21.35
N THR A 278 -5.76 -1.75 22.33
CA THR A 278 -6.93 -2.64 22.31
C THR A 278 -7.88 -2.23 21.18
N SER A 279 -8.13 -3.12 20.22
CA SER A 279 -9.08 -2.91 19.13
C SER A 279 -10.55 -2.95 19.62
N GLY A 280 -11.43 -2.20 18.95
CA GLY A 280 -12.86 -2.08 19.34
C GLY A 280 -13.07 -1.39 20.68
N ALA A 281 -12.12 -0.56 21.10
CA ALA A 281 -12.16 0.15 22.39
C ALA A 281 -11.78 1.62 22.23
N ILE A 282 -12.25 2.46 23.15
CA ILE A 282 -11.98 3.89 23.20
C ILE A 282 -11.67 4.33 24.64
N TYR A 283 -11.05 5.49 24.79
CA TYR A 283 -10.72 6.11 26.07
C TYR A 283 -11.81 7.09 26.49
N LYS A 284 -12.25 7.03 27.75
CA LYS A 284 -13.19 7.96 28.35
C LYS A 284 -12.45 9.03 29.15
N VAL A 285 -12.60 10.28 28.75
CA VAL A 285 -11.81 11.39 29.33
C VAL A 285 -12.10 11.62 30.81
N HIS A 286 -13.34 11.42 31.23
CA HIS A 286 -13.79 11.79 32.59
C HIS A 286 -13.06 11.03 33.71
N ASP A 287 -12.81 9.74 33.53
CA ASP A 287 -12.28 8.86 34.57
C ASP A 287 -11.12 7.97 34.09
N GLY A 288 -10.65 8.17 32.86
CA GLY A 288 -9.56 7.38 32.29
C GLY A 288 -9.95 5.94 31.95
N SER A 289 -11.23 5.58 32.02
CA SER A 289 -11.64 4.20 31.82
C SER A 289 -11.65 3.82 30.33
N LYS A 290 -11.37 2.54 30.08
CA LYS A 290 -11.49 1.92 28.75
C LYS A 290 -12.93 1.48 28.50
N ILE A 291 -13.49 1.87 27.37
CA ILE A 291 -14.80 1.42 26.91
C ILE A 291 -14.59 0.47 25.74
N THR A 292 -15.01 -0.78 25.88
CA THR A 292 -14.90 -1.85 24.88
C THR A 292 -16.20 -2.09 24.13
N GLY A 293 -16.13 -2.82 23.01
CA GLY A 293 -17.30 -3.13 22.17
C GLY A 293 -17.83 -1.91 21.41
N VAL A 294 -16.94 -0.98 21.07
CA VAL A 294 -17.26 0.20 20.27
C VAL A 294 -16.94 -0.08 18.81
N SER A 295 -17.83 0.30 17.92
CA SER A 295 -17.68 0.20 16.48
C SER A 295 -17.96 1.52 15.79
N ALA A 296 -17.33 1.73 14.63
CA ALA A 296 -17.70 2.79 13.71
C ALA A 296 -18.99 2.41 12.97
N ALA A 297 -19.89 3.37 12.81
CA ALA A 297 -21.16 3.19 12.12
C ALA A 297 -21.42 4.32 11.11
N ASN A 298 -22.23 4.00 10.09
CA ASN A 298 -22.52 4.94 9.00
C ASN A 298 -21.22 5.48 8.35
N ILE A 299 -20.36 4.56 7.92
CA ILE A 299 -19.06 4.86 7.33
C ILE A 299 -19.26 5.26 5.87
N SER A 300 -18.57 6.30 5.45
CA SER A 300 -18.43 6.73 4.06
C SER A 300 -16.94 6.75 3.67
N ASN A 301 -16.64 7.05 2.41
CA ASN A 301 -15.27 7.25 1.98
C ASN A 301 -14.65 8.60 2.43
N GLN A 302 -15.38 9.40 3.20
CA GLN A 302 -14.92 10.69 3.73
C GLN A 302 -14.84 10.69 5.27
N GLY A 303 -15.42 9.69 5.93
CA GLY A 303 -15.40 9.63 7.40
C GLY A 303 -16.42 8.67 7.98
N VAL A 304 -16.49 8.71 9.28
CA VAL A 304 -17.41 7.97 10.13
C VAL A 304 -18.44 8.97 10.68
N LEU A 305 -19.73 8.70 10.51
CA LEU A 305 -20.76 9.61 11.01
C LEU A 305 -20.96 9.49 12.52
N GLN A 306 -20.84 8.25 13.03
CA GLN A 306 -21.04 8.00 14.45
C GLN A 306 -20.22 6.79 14.95
N LEU A 307 -19.93 6.80 16.25
CA LEU A 307 -19.49 5.61 16.97
C LEU A 307 -20.69 5.02 17.70
N SER A 308 -20.81 3.71 17.70
CA SER A 308 -21.91 3.00 18.32
C SER A 308 -21.43 1.94 19.31
N LYS A 309 -22.22 1.75 20.35
CA LYS A 309 -22.06 0.70 21.36
C LYS A 309 -23.44 0.38 21.95
N SER A 310 -23.65 -0.86 22.39
CA SER A 310 -24.93 -1.29 23.00
C SER A 310 -25.28 -0.53 24.28
N THR A 311 -24.27 -0.15 25.08
CA THR A 311 -24.44 0.68 26.29
C THR A 311 -23.14 1.39 26.64
N GLY A 312 -23.17 2.53 27.33
CA GLY A 312 -21.97 3.09 28.00
C GLY A 312 -21.43 4.43 27.52
N PHE A 313 -22.06 5.09 26.55
CA PHE A 313 -21.80 6.51 26.31
C PHE A 313 -22.64 7.37 27.23
N ASN A 314 -22.02 8.32 27.90
CA ASN A 314 -22.69 9.26 28.79
C ASN A 314 -22.74 10.65 28.14
N GLN A 315 -23.86 11.34 28.30
CA GLN A 315 -24.02 12.71 27.82
C GLN A 315 -23.00 13.65 28.49
N GLY A 316 -22.39 14.54 27.70
CA GLY A 316 -21.45 15.54 28.22
C GLY A 316 -20.04 15.01 28.51
N ILE A 317 -19.73 13.76 28.16
CA ILE A 317 -18.41 13.15 28.37
C ILE A 317 -17.65 13.10 27.04
N GLY A 318 -16.37 13.49 27.06
CA GLY A 318 -15.43 13.35 25.95
C GLY A 318 -14.86 11.93 25.86
N TYR A 319 -14.62 11.50 24.62
CA TYR A 319 -14.02 10.20 24.32
C TYR A 319 -12.91 10.38 23.29
N TYR A 320 -11.83 9.60 23.41
CA TYR A 320 -10.73 9.57 22.45
C TYR A 320 -10.50 8.15 21.93
N CYS A 321 -10.09 8.04 20.68
CA CYS A 321 -9.54 6.81 20.12
C CYS A 321 -8.53 7.13 19.02
N SER A 322 -7.66 6.20 18.72
CA SER A 322 -7.00 6.12 17.43
C SER A 322 -7.82 5.25 16.49
N TYR A 323 -7.57 5.34 15.19
CA TYR A 323 -8.26 4.52 14.21
C TYR A 323 -7.36 4.13 13.04
N GLN A 324 -7.71 3.04 12.42
CA GLN A 324 -7.26 2.66 11.09
C GLN A 324 -8.48 2.58 10.16
N ALA A 325 -8.35 3.10 8.96
CA ALA A 325 -9.34 3.01 7.89
C ALA A 325 -8.67 2.36 6.68
N ASP A 326 -9.14 1.18 6.29
CA ASP A 326 -8.56 0.35 5.24
C ASP A 326 -9.53 0.20 4.06
N ALA A 327 -9.13 0.69 2.89
CA ALA A 327 -9.81 0.59 1.61
C ALA A 327 -8.89 0.01 0.52
N GLU A 328 -7.94 -0.85 0.88
CA GLU A 328 -7.03 -1.50 -0.06
C GLU A 328 -7.76 -2.36 -1.11
N LEU A 329 -7.04 -2.76 -2.18
CA LEU A 329 -7.58 -3.52 -3.33
C LEU A 329 -7.50 -5.02 -3.11
#